data_90dd0c812a3a41b6b73c6956141fd269
#
_entry.id   90dd0c812a3a41b6b73c6956141fd269
#
_cell.length_a   1.000
_cell.length_b   1.000
_cell.length_c   1.000
_cell.angle_alpha   90.00
_cell.angle_beta   90.00
_cell.angle_gamma   90.00
#
_symmetry.space_group_name_H-M   'P 1'
#
loop_
_entity.id
_entity.type
_entity.pdbx_description
1 polymer ?
#
loop_
_entity_poly.entity_id
_entity_poly.type
_entity_poly.pdbx_seq_one_letter_code
_entity_poly.pdbx_strand_id
1 'polypeptide(L)'
;VVRFDPSKPYPDQWSPISVNGRQPTSSEQQKYRRQGERAQQREETGEGSGRPSLGESIDLRTASIALETADAWTFEVPLKKVANVRFPPEKFQVLVRIGKATRALEQIAVKLRASFRSKLIVKVKSGEGVLEFAAVNPKYPPTLISINGDASASVFFVSIGGLLELKRTDIKHVKP
;
A
#
# COMPACT_ATOMS: atom_id res chain seq x y z
N VAL A 1 -7.68 16.31 -1.12
CA VAL A 1 -6.23 16.51 -0.92
C VAL A 1 -5.94 16.53 0.58
N VAL A 2 -4.95 15.77 0.99
CA VAL A 2 -4.53 15.70 2.40
C VAL A 2 -3.02 15.95 2.44
N ARG A 3 -2.57 16.79 3.36
CA ARG A 3 -1.15 16.98 3.66
C ARG A 3 -0.76 16.05 4.80
N PHE A 4 0.36 15.36 4.64
CA PHE A 4 0.99 14.60 5.70
C PHE A 4 2.31 15.26 6.07
N ASP A 5 2.52 15.54 7.36
CA ASP A 5 3.73 16.15 7.90
C ASP A 5 4.17 15.36 9.14
N PRO A 6 5.17 14.47 9.00
CA PRO A 6 5.63 13.62 10.10
C PRO A 6 6.36 14.37 11.22
N SER A 7 6.74 15.65 11.00
CA SER A 7 7.38 16.48 12.03
C SER A 7 6.40 16.99 13.09
N LYS A 8 5.11 16.86 12.83
CA LYS A 8 4.06 17.29 13.77
C LYS A 8 3.68 16.17 14.74
N PRO A 9 3.08 16.52 15.89
CA PRO A 9 2.46 15.54 16.79
C PRO A 9 1.44 14.69 16.02
N TYR A 10 1.30 13.42 16.41
CA TYR A 10 0.44 12.44 15.73
C TYR A 10 -0.96 12.94 15.34
N PRO A 11 -1.71 13.62 16.22
CA PRO A 11 -3.05 14.11 15.86
C PRO A 11 -3.06 15.11 14.70
N ASP A 12 -1.96 15.83 14.50
CA ASP A 12 -1.86 16.93 13.53
C ASP A 12 -1.03 16.59 12.28
N GLN A 13 -0.49 15.34 12.20
CA GLN A 13 0.29 14.90 11.04
C GLN A 13 -0.53 14.88 9.75
N TRP A 14 -1.82 14.59 9.83
CA TRP A 14 -2.72 14.51 8.70
C TRP A 14 -3.66 15.71 8.67
N SER A 15 -3.45 16.61 7.73
CA SER A 15 -4.25 17.82 7.59
C SER A 15 -5.01 17.80 6.25
N PRO A 16 -6.33 17.62 6.24
CA PRO A 16 -7.11 17.70 5.01
C PRO A 16 -7.09 19.15 4.47
N ILE A 17 -6.71 19.31 3.21
CA ILE A 17 -6.66 20.59 2.49
C ILE A 17 -7.95 20.78 1.71
N SER A 18 -8.42 19.75 1.03
CA SER A 18 -9.69 19.77 0.33
C SER A 18 -10.33 18.38 0.27
N VAL A 19 -11.65 18.34 0.29
CA VAL A 19 -12.47 17.13 0.13
C VAL A 19 -13.45 17.37 -1.01
N ASN A 20 -13.39 16.55 -2.05
CA ASN A 20 -14.22 16.72 -3.26
C ASN A 20 -14.19 18.16 -3.83
N GLY A 21 -12.99 18.78 -3.87
CA GLY A 21 -12.79 20.12 -4.41
C GLY A 21 -13.23 21.28 -3.49
N ARG A 22 -13.81 21.02 -2.32
CA ARG A 22 -14.24 22.03 -1.35
C ARG A 22 -13.38 22.04 -0.08
N GLN A 23 -13.51 23.06 0.71
CA GLN A 23 -12.87 23.11 2.03
C GLN A 23 -13.42 21.99 2.95
N PRO A 24 -12.54 21.35 3.77
CA PRO A 24 -12.95 20.34 4.72
C PRO A 24 -13.87 20.90 5.79
N THR A 25 -14.91 20.18 6.13
CA THR A 25 -15.77 20.49 7.29
C THR A 25 -15.03 20.18 8.60
N SER A 26 -15.50 20.73 9.71
CA SER A 26 -14.97 20.43 11.05
C SER A 26 -15.01 18.92 11.37
N SER A 27 -16.06 18.22 10.93
CA SER A 27 -16.21 16.78 11.11
C SER A 27 -15.14 15.99 10.33
N GLU A 28 -14.85 16.41 9.09
CA GLU A 28 -13.80 15.79 8.28
C GLU A 28 -12.40 16.05 8.88
N GLN A 29 -12.13 17.28 9.35
CA GLN A 29 -10.88 17.59 10.06
C GLN A 29 -10.72 16.72 11.32
N GLN A 30 -11.77 16.60 12.11
CA GLN A 30 -11.76 15.79 13.32
C GLN A 30 -11.56 14.30 13.03
N LYS A 31 -12.06 13.79 11.89
CA LYS A 31 -11.82 12.40 11.46
C LYS A 31 -10.33 12.13 11.27
N TYR A 32 -9.58 13.01 10.61
CA TYR A 32 -8.14 12.85 10.41
C TYR A 32 -7.38 12.97 11.72
N ARG A 33 -7.76 13.90 12.60
CA ARG A 33 -7.16 14.04 13.92
C ARG A 33 -7.30 12.76 14.75
N ARG A 34 -8.50 12.18 14.79
CA ARG A 34 -8.74 10.88 15.45
C ARG A 34 -7.93 9.72 14.84
N GLN A 35 -7.62 9.77 13.55
CA GLN A 35 -6.72 8.79 12.95
C GLN A 35 -5.30 8.93 13.51
N GLY A 36 -4.81 10.14 13.66
CA GLY A 36 -3.51 10.41 14.27
C GLY A 36 -3.46 9.95 15.74
N GLU A 37 -4.47 10.29 16.52
CA GLU A 37 -4.59 9.84 17.92
C GLU A 37 -4.56 8.31 18.04
N ARG A 38 -5.26 7.60 17.17
CA ARG A 38 -5.24 6.13 17.12
C ARG A 38 -3.88 5.56 16.70
N ALA A 39 -3.17 6.26 15.80
CA ALA A 39 -1.83 5.85 15.39
C ALA A 39 -0.85 5.99 16.56
N GLN A 40 -0.91 7.09 17.28
CA GLN A 40 -0.14 7.33 18.50
C GLN A 40 -0.40 6.25 19.57
N GLN A 41 -1.66 5.99 19.85
CA GLN A 41 -2.05 4.98 20.85
C GLN A 41 -1.50 3.59 20.50
N ARG A 42 -1.53 3.20 19.23
CA ARG A 42 -0.96 1.91 18.78
C ARG A 42 0.54 1.84 18.95
N GLU A 43 1.24 2.94 18.71
CA GLU A 43 2.69 3.00 18.92
C GLU A 43 3.03 2.91 20.42
N GLU A 44 2.33 3.64 21.26
CA GLU A 44 2.50 3.63 22.71
C GLU A 44 2.18 2.27 23.34
N THR A 45 1.18 1.56 22.82
CA THR A 45 0.80 0.23 23.31
C THR A 45 1.65 -0.90 22.74
N GLY A 46 2.56 -0.58 21.81
CA GLY A 46 3.32 -1.62 21.08
C GLY A 46 2.44 -2.50 20.19
N GLU A 47 1.16 -2.17 20.06
CA GLU A 47 0.27 -2.75 19.08
C GLU A 47 0.67 -2.21 17.71
N GLY A 48 1.73 -2.76 17.13
CA GLY A 48 2.10 -2.50 15.76
C GLY A 48 0.85 -2.57 14.87
N SER A 49 0.93 -2.08 13.65
CA SER A 49 -0.23 -2.03 12.72
C SER A 49 -0.94 -3.39 12.54
N GLY A 50 -0.46 -4.44 13.18
CA GLY A 50 -0.90 -5.83 13.00
C GLY A 50 -0.72 -6.32 11.56
N ARG A 51 -0.16 -5.45 10.72
CA ARG A 51 0.17 -5.77 9.33
C ARG A 51 1.64 -6.16 9.27
N PRO A 52 1.94 -7.33 8.69
CA PRO A 52 3.33 -7.73 8.48
C PRO A 52 4.04 -6.72 7.59
N SER A 53 5.30 -6.49 7.83
CA SER A 53 6.15 -5.72 6.93
C SER A 53 6.22 -6.39 5.55
N LEU A 54 6.61 -5.65 4.53
CA LEU A 54 6.79 -6.21 3.18
C LEU A 54 7.77 -7.39 3.21
N GLY A 55 8.89 -7.26 3.92
CA GLY A 55 9.90 -8.32 4.02
C GLY A 55 9.41 -9.59 4.74
N GLU A 56 8.47 -9.46 5.67
CA GLU A 56 7.82 -10.59 6.31
C GLU A 56 6.79 -11.25 5.39
N SER A 57 6.20 -10.49 4.47
CA SER A 57 5.13 -10.93 3.58
C SER A 57 5.62 -11.61 2.31
N ILE A 58 6.85 -11.36 1.87
CA ILE A 58 7.42 -11.88 0.61
C ILE A 58 8.55 -12.88 0.85
N ASP A 59 8.71 -13.85 -0.05
CA ASP A 59 9.84 -14.79 -0.03
C ASP A 59 10.87 -14.43 -1.12
N LEU A 60 11.84 -13.63 -0.74
CA LEU A 60 12.91 -13.20 -1.65
C LEU A 60 13.82 -14.36 -2.10
N ARG A 61 13.89 -15.46 -1.34
CA ARG A 61 14.77 -16.61 -1.68
C ARG A 61 14.25 -17.41 -2.87
N THR A 62 12.95 -17.35 -3.11
CA THR A 62 12.28 -18.03 -4.22
C THR A 62 11.87 -17.08 -5.34
N ALA A 63 12.34 -15.82 -5.28
CA ALA A 63 12.11 -14.86 -6.35
C ALA A 63 12.78 -15.31 -7.64
N SER A 64 12.09 -15.14 -8.77
CA SER A 64 12.60 -15.46 -10.11
C SER A 64 12.39 -14.28 -11.06
N ILE A 65 13.25 -14.19 -12.09
CA ILE A 65 13.08 -13.17 -13.13
C ILE A 65 11.88 -13.56 -13.98
N ALA A 66 10.84 -12.73 -13.99
CA ALA A 66 9.66 -12.89 -14.82
C ALA A 66 9.82 -12.17 -16.16
N LEU A 67 10.52 -11.03 -16.17
CA LEU A 67 10.77 -10.24 -17.39
C LEU A 67 12.06 -9.44 -17.21
N GLU A 68 12.86 -9.39 -18.27
CA GLU A 68 14.01 -8.50 -18.36
C GLU A 68 13.87 -7.61 -19.59
N THR A 69 14.04 -6.32 -19.41
CA THR A 69 14.07 -5.31 -20.48
C THR A 69 15.42 -4.61 -20.50
N ALA A 70 15.66 -3.69 -21.44
CA ALA A 70 16.89 -2.92 -21.49
C ALA A 70 17.10 -2.07 -20.22
N ASP A 71 16.04 -1.58 -19.61
CA ASP A 71 16.01 -0.60 -18.53
C ASP A 71 15.70 -1.19 -17.15
N ALA A 72 15.10 -2.40 -17.07
CA ALA A 72 14.69 -2.96 -15.79
C ALA A 72 14.66 -4.50 -15.76
N TRP A 73 14.72 -5.03 -14.53
CA TRP A 73 14.33 -6.39 -14.19
C TRP A 73 12.96 -6.39 -13.49
N THR A 74 12.10 -7.33 -13.87
CA THR A 74 10.86 -7.61 -13.15
C THR A 74 10.96 -9.01 -12.55
N PHE A 75 10.88 -9.07 -11.24
CA PHE A 75 10.91 -10.32 -10.50
C PHE A 75 9.48 -10.73 -10.12
N GLU A 76 9.17 -12.00 -10.25
CA GLU A 76 8.04 -12.59 -9.57
C GLU A 76 8.49 -13.02 -8.18
N VAL A 77 7.83 -12.49 -7.13
CA VAL A 77 8.19 -12.73 -5.74
C VAL A 77 7.02 -13.38 -5.02
N PRO A 78 7.12 -14.66 -4.62
CA PRO A 78 6.05 -15.34 -3.91
C PRO A 78 5.75 -14.70 -2.56
N LEU A 79 4.46 -14.71 -2.19
CA LEU A 79 4.03 -14.31 -0.87
C LEU A 79 4.21 -15.45 0.14
N LYS A 80 4.63 -15.11 1.35
CA LYS A 80 4.67 -16.05 2.48
C LYS A 80 3.28 -16.15 3.12
N LYS A 81 2.99 -17.32 3.68
CA LYS A 81 1.84 -17.49 4.55
C LYS A 81 2.18 -16.89 5.92
N VAL A 82 1.54 -15.78 6.23
CA VAL A 82 1.71 -15.09 7.52
C VAL A 82 0.60 -15.50 8.47
N ALA A 83 0.93 -15.81 9.71
CA ALA A 83 0.03 -16.45 10.67
C ALA A 83 -1.30 -15.70 10.91
N ASN A 84 -1.26 -14.36 10.89
CA ASN A 84 -2.41 -13.51 11.18
C ASN A 84 -3.14 -13.00 9.92
N VAL A 85 -2.69 -13.39 8.73
CA VAL A 85 -3.26 -12.92 7.47
C VAL A 85 -4.05 -14.03 6.80
N ARG A 86 -5.35 -13.83 6.69
CA ARG A 86 -6.31 -14.84 6.17
C ARG A 86 -6.49 -14.74 4.66
N PHE A 87 -5.40 -14.66 3.89
CA PHE A 87 -5.49 -14.80 2.43
C PHE A 87 -4.60 -15.95 1.96
N PRO A 88 -4.99 -16.66 0.90
CA PRO A 88 -4.20 -17.73 0.31
C PRO A 88 -3.09 -17.11 -0.58
N PRO A 89 -1.81 -17.11 -0.14
CA PRO A 89 -0.73 -16.42 -0.85
C PRO A 89 -0.53 -16.94 -2.27
N GLU A 90 -0.79 -18.22 -2.51
CA GLU A 90 -0.69 -18.87 -3.82
C GLU A 90 -1.72 -18.35 -4.85
N LYS A 91 -2.75 -17.64 -4.39
CA LYS A 91 -3.75 -17.01 -5.27
C LYS A 91 -3.32 -15.64 -5.80
N PHE A 92 -2.19 -15.12 -5.31
CA PHE A 92 -1.69 -13.81 -5.72
C PHE A 92 -0.41 -13.95 -6.52
N GLN A 93 -0.24 -13.04 -7.46
CA GLN A 93 1.03 -12.78 -8.12
C GLN A 93 1.55 -11.44 -7.61
N VAL A 94 2.81 -11.40 -7.23
CA VAL A 94 3.51 -10.15 -6.91
C VAL A 94 4.68 -10.00 -7.88
N LEU A 95 4.69 -8.89 -8.59
CA LEU A 95 5.76 -8.50 -9.50
C LEU A 95 6.47 -7.28 -8.94
N VAL A 96 7.79 -7.36 -8.86
CA VAL A 96 8.65 -6.29 -8.36
C VAL A 96 9.58 -5.83 -9.47
N ARG A 97 9.46 -4.57 -9.88
CA ARG A 97 10.30 -3.97 -10.92
C ARG A 97 11.44 -3.17 -10.29
N ILE A 98 12.67 -3.47 -10.73
CA ILE A 98 13.91 -2.81 -10.31
C ILE A 98 14.57 -2.18 -11.54
N GLY A 99 14.84 -0.89 -11.50
CA GLY A 99 15.56 -0.20 -12.56
C GLY A 99 17.03 -0.62 -12.62
N LYS A 100 17.54 -0.92 -13.82
CA LYS A 100 18.93 -1.38 -14.02
C LYS A 100 19.94 -0.29 -13.72
N ALA A 101 19.69 0.93 -14.19
CA ALA A 101 20.60 2.06 -14.02
C ALA A 101 20.63 2.53 -12.55
N THR A 102 19.50 2.58 -11.91
CA THR A 102 19.34 3.10 -10.54
C THR A 102 19.54 2.03 -9.47
N ARG A 103 19.36 0.76 -9.83
CA ARG A 103 19.25 -0.38 -8.90
C ARG A 103 18.19 -0.15 -7.82
N ALA A 104 17.20 0.63 -8.13
CA ALA A 104 16.16 1.06 -7.22
C ALA A 104 14.83 0.41 -7.54
N LEU A 105 14.00 0.25 -6.51
CA LEU A 105 12.62 -0.18 -6.64
C LEU A 105 11.81 0.88 -7.40
N GLU A 106 11.15 0.48 -8.48
CA GLU A 106 10.31 1.36 -9.30
C GLU A 106 8.84 1.02 -9.13
N GLN A 107 8.49 -0.26 -9.03
CA GLN A 107 7.10 -0.68 -8.98
C GLN A 107 6.92 -1.99 -8.22
N ILE A 108 5.78 -2.11 -7.53
CA ILE A 108 5.26 -3.38 -7.05
C ILE A 108 3.84 -3.54 -7.61
N ALA A 109 3.61 -4.60 -8.38
CA ALA A 109 2.29 -4.95 -8.87
C ALA A 109 1.81 -6.22 -8.18
N VAL A 110 0.56 -6.19 -7.71
CA VAL A 110 -0.09 -7.34 -7.07
C VAL A 110 -1.35 -7.68 -7.86
N LYS A 111 -1.53 -8.93 -8.22
CA LYS A 111 -2.71 -9.38 -8.97
C LYS A 111 -3.26 -10.66 -8.38
N LEU A 112 -4.57 -10.75 -8.24
CA LEU A 112 -5.26 -11.97 -7.88
C LEU A 112 -5.33 -12.90 -9.11
N ARG A 113 -4.69 -14.07 -9.03
CA ARG A 113 -4.68 -15.08 -10.10
C ARG A 113 -5.96 -15.89 -10.17
N ALA A 114 -6.57 -16.14 -9.02
CA ALA A 114 -7.78 -16.93 -8.93
C ALA A 114 -8.66 -16.50 -7.75
N SER A 115 -9.97 -16.45 -7.98
CA SER A 115 -10.93 -16.11 -6.93
C SER A 115 -10.82 -17.07 -5.75
N PHE A 116 -11.09 -16.57 -4.55
CA PHE A 116 -11.12 -17.40 -3.34
C PHE A 116 -12.24 -16.95 -2.39
N ARG A 117 -12.57 -17.82 -1.43
CA ARG A 117 -13.49 -17.48 -0.35
C ARG A 117 -12.69 -17.14 0.91
N SER A 118 -12.93 -15.93 1.43
CA SER A 118 -12.44 -15.50 2.74
C SER A 118 -13.63 -15.59 3.68
N LYS A 119 -13.57 -16.47 4.67
CA LYS A 119 -14.72 -16.85 5.46
C LYS A 119 -15.84 -17.49 4.59
N LEU A 120 -16.86 -18.03 5.18
CA LEU A 120 -17.92 -18.75 4.45
C LEU A 120 -18.74 -17.88 3.48
N ILE A 121 -18.80 -16.58 3.73
CA ILE A 121 -19.75 -15.65 3.11
C ILE A 121 -19.11 -14.66 2.12
N VAL A 122 -17.79 -14.48 2.15
CA VAL A 122 -17.08 -13.51 1.30
C VAL A 122 -16.34 -14.22 0.19
N LYS A 123 -16.72 -13.96 -1.05
CA LYS A 123 -15.97 -14.41 -2.24
C LYS A 123 -15.23 -13.22 -2.85
N VAL A 124 -13.89 -13.27 -2.84
CA VAL A 124 -13.04 -12.32 -3.57
C VAL A 124 -12.96 -12.79 -5.02
N LYS A 125 -13.39 -11.96 -5.96
CA LYS A 125 -13.52 -12.31 -7.37
C LYS A 125 -12.32 -11.86 -8.19
N SER A 126 -11.89 -10.63 -7.98
CA SER A 126 -10.74 -10.02 -8.65
C SER A 126 -10.06 -9.04 -7.70
N GLY A 127 -8.84 -8.71 -8.02
CA GLY A 127 -8.10 -7.65 -7.34
C GLY A 127 -6.75 -7.49 -8.01
N GLU A 128 -6.41 -6.25 -8.29
CA GLU A 128 -5.09 -5.86 -8.72
C GLU A 128 -4.71 -4.53 -8.09
N GLY A 129 -3.43 -4.32 -7.92
CA GLY A 129 -2.91 -3.08 -7.37
C GLY A 129 -1.49 -2.85 -7.84
N VAL A 130 -1.17 -1.59 -8.04
CA VAL A 130 0.15 -1.12 -8.45
C VAL A 130 0.59 -0.02 -7.49
N LEU A 131 1.78 -0.20 -6.95
CA LEU A 131 2.49 0.78 -6.14
C LEU A 131 3.68 1.27 -6.96
N GLU A 132 3.79 2.57 -7.15
CA GLU A 132 4.89 3.18 -7.88
C GLU A 132 5.82 3.94 -6.92
N PHE A 133 7.10 3.82 -7.18
CA PHE A 133 8.15 4.41 -6.37
C PHE A 133 9.05 5.30 -7.24
N ALA A 134 9.53 6.40 -6.67
CA ALA A 134 10.50 7.28 -7.34
C ALA A 134 11.60 7.72 -6.38
N ALA A 135 12.78 7.91 -6.92
CA ALA A 135 13.90 8.53 -6.22
C ALA A 135 13.71 10.05 -6.18
N VAL A 136 12.93 10.52 -5.20
CA VAL A 136 12.69 11.96 -5.00
C VAL A 136 13.98 12.69 -4.58
N ASN A 137 14.83 12.00 -3.84
CA ASN A 137 16.14 12.49 -3.43
C ASN A 137 17.14 11.33 -3.47
N PRO A 138 18.26 11.42 -4.22
CA PRO A 138 19.20 10.32 -4.40
C PRO A 138 19.91 9.85 -3.10
N LYS A 139 19.85 10.67 -2.05
CA LYS A 139 20.42 10.32 -0.74
C LYS A 139 19.53 9.34 0.08
N TYR A 140 18.29 9.12 -0.36
CA TYR A 140 17.32 8.31 0.37
C TYR A 140 16.74 7.20 -0.52
N PRO A 141 16.22 6.14 0.08
CA PRO A 141 15.52 5.10 -0.66
C PRO A 141 14.34 5.65 -1.48
N PRO A 142 13.94 4.96 -2.56
CA PRO A 142 12.77 5.35 -3.34
C PRO A 142 11.53 5.49 -2.47
N THR A 143 10.79 6.54 -2.74
CA THR A 143 9.57 6.88 -2.00
C THR A 143 8.35 6.46 -2.79
N LEU A 144 7.35 5.90 -2.12
CA LEU A 144 6.06 5.58 -2.72
C LEU A 144 5.37 6.87 -3.20
N ILE A 145 5.11 6.97 -4.50
CA ILE A 145 4.51 8.14 -5.14
C ILE A 145 3.07 7.92 -5.57
N SER A 146 2.69 6.69 -5.91
CA SER A 146 1.30 6.38 -6.23
C SER A 146 0.89 4.99 -5.76
N ILE A 147 -0.40 4.82 -5.52
CA ILE A 147 -1.07 3.54 -5.32
C ILE A 147 -2.31 3.56 -6.19
N ASN A 148 -2.43 2.61 -7.10
CA ASN A 148 -3.62 2.38 -7.89
C ASN A 148 -4.08 0.95 -7.64
N GLY A 149 -5.37 0.74 -7.41
CA GLY A 149 -5.89 -0.59 -7.18
C GLY A 149 -7.37 -0.69 -7.48
N ASP A 150 -7.76 -1.84 -7.98
CA ASP A 150 -9.16 -2.23 -8.18
C ASP A 150 -9.38 -3.60 -7.54
N ALA A 151 -10.50 -3.75 -6.84
CA ALA A 151 -10.86 -5.02 -6.25
C ALA A 151 -12.38 -5.23 -6.28
N SER A 152 -12.79 -6.46 -6.53
CA SER A 152 -14.18 -6.84 -6.41
C SER A 152 -14.36 -8.10 -5.55
N ALA A 153 -15.41 -8.06 -4.72
CA ALA A 153 -15.81 -9.17 -3.88
C ALA A 153 -17.34 -9.31 -3.88
N SER A 154 -17.85 -10.40 -3.37
CA SER A 154 -19.28 -10.55 -3.06
C SER A 154 -19.49 -11.08 -1.66
N VAL A 155 -20.51 -10.55 -1.00
CA VAL A 155 -20.98 -10.97 0.32
C VAL A 155 -22.47 -11.31 0.17
N PHE A 156 -22.87 -12.55 0.46
CA PHE A 156 -24.26 -12.99 0.28
C PHE A 156 -24.88 -12.57 -1.07
N PHE A 157 -24.13 -12.77 -2.19
CA PHE A 157 -24.54 -12.41 -3.55
C PHE A 157 -24.55 -10.89 -3.87
N VAL A 158 -24.35 -10.02 -2.89
CA VAL A 158 -24.20 -8.57 -3.13
C VAL A 158 -22.76 -8.31 -3.57
N SER A 159 -22.58 -7.72 -4.74
CA SER A 159 -21.25 -7.33 -5.25
C SER A 159 -20.78 -6.06 -4.54
N ILE A 160 -19.54 -6.10 -4.07
CA ILE A 160 -18.83 -4.99 -3.47
C ILE A 160 -17.55 -4.82 -4.28
N GLY A 161 -17.29 -3.63 -4.74
CA GLY A 161 -16.07 -3.30 -5.46
C GLY A 161 -15.65 -1.86 -5.19
N GLY A 162 -14.42 -1.55 -5.49
CA GLY A 162 -13.91 -0.19 -5.32
C GLY A 162 -12.59 0.02 -6.05
N LEU A 163 -12.45 1.23 -6.58
CA LEU A 163 -11.21 1.77 -7.10
C LEU A 163 -10.52 2.54 -5.99
N LEU A 164 -9.25 2.26 -5.79
CA LEU A 164 -8.36 3.03 -4.92
C LEU A 164 -7.33 3.74 -5.79
N GLU A 165 -7.33 5.04 -5.74
CA GLU A 165 -6.29 5.87 -6.34
C GLU A 165 -5.71 6.79 -5.27
N LEU A 166 -4.40 6.73 -5.10
CA LEU A 166 -3.65 7.62 -4.23
C LEU A 166 -2.45 8.12 -5.00
N LYS A 167 -2.29 9.43 -5.08
CA LYS A 167 -1.12 10.09 -5.65
C LYS A 167 -0.49 11.03 -4.63
N ARG A 168 0.80 10.94 -4.46
CA ARG A 168 1.59 11.83 -3.60
C ARG A 168 2.33 12.86 -4.44
N THR A 169 2.17 14.12 -4.09
CA THR A 169 2.84 15.26 -4.72
C THR A 169 3.60 16.03 -3.66
N ASP A 170 4.52 16.90 -4.08
CA ASP A 170 5.28 17.81 -3.20
C ASP A 170 6.01 17.09 -2.06
N ILE A 171 6.57 15.91 -2.37
CA ILE A 171 7.29 15.10 -1.40
C ILE A 171 8.59 15.80 -1.01
N LYS A 172 8.75 16.08 0.28
CA LYS A 172 9.96 16.68 0.84
C LYS A 172 10.47 15.79 1.97
N HIS A 173 11.79 15.70 2.08
CA HIS A 173 12.39 15.05 3.24
C HIS A 173 12.36 16.02 4.43
N VAL A 174 11.75 15.59 5.51
CA VAL A 174 11.72 16.32 6.78
C VAL A 174 12.72 15.65 7.71
N LYS A 175 13.65 16.42 8.26
CA LYS A 175 14.53 15.90 9.32
C LYS A 175 13.65 15.63 10.56
N PRO A 176 13.83 14.48 11.21
CA PRO A 176 13.18 14.20 12.51
C PRO A 176 13.58 15.21 13.56
#